data_e9e03e6bbec8b31d2a7200c648f3df17
#
_entry.id   e9e03e6bbec8b31d2a7200c648f3df17
#
_cell.length_a   1.000
_cell.length_b   1.000
_cell.length_c   1.000
_cell.angle_alpha   90.00
_cell.angle_beta   90.00
_cell.angle_gamma   90.00
#
_symmetry.space_group_name_H-M   'P 1'
#
loop_
_entity.id
_entity.type
_entity.pdbx_description
1 polymer ?
#
loop_
_entity_poly.entity_id
_entity_poly.type
_entity_poly.pdbx_seq_one_letter_code
_entity_poly.pdbx_strand_id
1 'polypeptide(L)'
;LFHTDATQAVGKELIDVQEMNIDLLSGSAHKMYGPKGVGFLYVRRRNPRVRIEPVFYGGGHERGMRSGTLNVPGIVGMAKAFEICLTDRDADHQRITALRDSLQAQLAAELTHLTVNGDENNRLACSLNISFAFVEGESMLMGMSGIAVSSGSACTSASLEPSYVLRAMGVGD
;
A
#
# COMPACT_ATOMS: atom_id res chain seq x y z
N LEU A 1 15.39 -10.29 -12.41
CA LEU A 1 14.14 -10.55 -11.66
C LEU A 1 13.60 -9.25 -11.09
N PHE A 2 12.29 -9.08 -11.19
CA PHE A 2 11.59 -7.93 -10.62
C PHE A 2 10.63 -8.37 -9.49
N HIS A 3 10.83 -7.81 -8.30
CA HIS A 3 9.94 -7.97 -7.15
C HIS A 3 9.27 -6.65 -6.81
N THR A 4 7.99 -6.70 -6.54
CA THR A 4 7.24 -5.55 -6.00
C THR A 4 6.56 -5.90 -4.69
N ASP A 5 6.63 -5.00 -3.72
CA ASP A 5 5.69 -4.97 -2.61
C ASP A 5 4.41 -4.28 -3.09
N ALA A 6 3.40 -5.09 -3.39
CA ALA A 6 2.10 -4.60 -3.85
C ALA A 6 1.06 -4.56 -2.72
N THR A 7 1.50 -4.54 -1.46
CA THR A 7 0.62 -4.59 -0.29
C THR A 7 -0.45 -3.50 -0.30
N GLN A 8 -0.16 -2.33 -0.85
CA GLN A 8 -1.13 -1.24 -0.95
C GLN A 8 -1.97 -1.27 -2.23
N ALA A 9 -1.55 -2.03 -3.26
CA ALA A 9 -2.23 -2.10 -4.56
C ALA A 9 -3.16 -3.31 -4.69
N VAL A 10 -2.77 -4.45 -4.09
CA VAL A 10 -3.57 -5.68 -4.15
C VAL A 10 -4.98 -5.46 -3.60
N GLY A 11 -5.98 -5.90 -4.37
CA GLY A 11 -7.40 -5.72 -4.05
C GLY A 11 -7.97 -4.34 -4.39
N LYS A 12 -7.13 -3.38 -4.82
CA LYS A 12 -7.55 -2.02 -5.19
C LYS A 12 -7.30 -1.72 -6.66
N GLU A 13 -6.18 -2.22 -7.20
CA GLU A 13 -5.79 -2.02 -8.59
C GLU A 13 -5.85 -3.34 -9.37
N LEU A 14 -5.97 -3.22 -10.69
CA LEU A 14 -5.85 -4.38 -11.58
C LEU A 14 -4.37 -4.72 -11.73
N ILE A 15 -3.99 -5.91 -11.26
CA ILE A 15 -2.62 -6.40 -11.36
C ILE A 15 -2.62 -7.66 -12.23
N ASP A 16 -2.03 -7.57 -13.42
CA ASP A 16 -1.69 -8.73 -14.24
C ASP A 16 -0.18 -8.96 -14.18
N VAL A 17 0.22 -9.98 -13.44
CA VAL A 17 1.64 -10.31 -13.22
C VAL A 17 2.35 -10.77 -14.51
N GLN A 18 1.62 -11.17 -15.55
CA GLN A 18 2.19 -11.56 -16.84
C GLN A 18 2.44 -10.33 -17.71
N GLU A 19 1.44 -9.47 -17.86
CA GLU A 19 1.51 -8.24 -18.63
C GLU A 19 2.55 -7.28 -18.02
N MET A 20 2.52 -7.14 -16.70
CA MET A 20 3.45 -6.28 -15.95
C MET A 20 4.85 -6.89 -15.76
N ASN A 21 5.11 -8.10 -16.25
CA ASN A 21 6.38 -8.80 -16.11
C ASN A 21 6.89 -8.89 -14.66
N ILE A 22 5.98 -9.10 -13.71
CA ILE A 22 6.32 -9.25 -12.29
C ILE A 22 6.77 -10.68 -12.01
N ASP A 23 7.96 -10.84 -11.46
CA ASP A 23 8.53 -12.14 -11.10
C ASP A 23 8.17 -12.58 -9.67
N LEU A 24 8.12 -11.61 -8.76
CA LEU A 24 7.69 -11.80 -7.36
C LEU A 24 6.79 -10.63 -6.94
N LEU A 25 5.77 -10.94 -6.14
CA LEU A 25 4.88 -9.92 -5.61
C LEU A 25 4.47 -10.29 -4.18
N SER A 26 4.63 -9.34 -3.26
CA SER A 26 4.18 -9.46 -1.87
C SER A 26 2.84 -8.78 -1.66
N GLY A 27 1.98 -9.38 -0.84
CA GLY A 27 0.72 -8.79 -0.41
C GLY A 27 0.36 -9.18 1.02
N SER A 28 -0.46 -8.36 1.67
CA SER A 28 -0.89 -8.58 3.06
C SER A 28 -2.40 -8.41 3.20
N ALA A 29 -3.05 -9.37 3.86
CA ALA A 29 -4.50 -9.43 3.98
C ALA A 29 -5.10 -8.19 4.67
N HIS A 30 -4.46 -7.66 5.72
CA HIS A 30 -5.02 -6.53 6.47
C HIS A 30 -5.05 -5.21 5.71
N LYS A 31 -4.42 -5.12 4.54
CA LYS A 31 -4.47 -3.96 3.65
C LYS A 31 -5.60 -4.06 2.60
N MET A 32 -6.28 -5.20 2.56
CA MET A 32 -7.47 -5.45 1.75
C MET A 32 -8.63 -5.97 2.62
N TYR A 33 -8.77 -5.41 3.84
CA TYR A 33 -9.83 -5.70 4.81
C TYR A 33 -9.86 -7.14 5.34
N GLY A 34 -8.81 -7.91 5.12
CA GLY A 34 -8.65 -9.25 5.63
C GLY A 34 -7.97 -9.31 7.02
N PRO A 35 -7.77 -10.51 7.57
CA PRO A 35 -7.19 -10.69 8.90
C PRO A 35 -5.72 -10.25 8.96
N LYS A 36 -5.30 -9.74 10.12
CA LYS A 36 -3.88 -9.50 10.43
C LYS A 36 -3.13 -10.82 10.59
N GLY A 37 -1.81 -10.78 10.38
CA GLY A 37 -0.93 -11.95 10.58
C GLY A 37 -0.91 -12.96 9.43
N VAL A 38 -1.48 -12.62 8.28
CA VAL A 38 -1.44 -13.42 7.06
C VAL A 38 -1.18 -12.55 5.83
N GLY A 39 -0.40 -13.08 4.91
CA GLY A 39 -0.07 -12.45 3.64
C GLY A 39 0.33 -13.53 2.63
N PHE A 40 0.75 -13.12 1.46
CA PHE A 40 1.18 -14.04 0.41
C PHE A 40 2.38 -13.50 -0.35
N LEU A 41 3.09 -14.42 -0.99
CA LEU A 41 4.12 -14.15 -1.97
C LEU A 41 3.78 -14.88 -3.27
N TYR A 42 3.55 -14.10 -4.34
CA TYR A 42 3.56 -14.67 -5.69
C TYR A 42 4.99 -14.92 -6.13
N VAL A 43 5.22 -16.10 -6.70
CA VAL A 43 6.51 -16.49 -7.27
C VAL A 43 6.27 -17.03 -8.68
N ARG A 44 6.82 -16.38 -9.70
CA ARG A 44 6.68 -16.78 -11.11
C ARG A 44 7.29 -18.17 -11.32
N ARG A 45 6.53 -19.07 -11.93
CA ARG A 45 6.91 -20.47 -12.09
C ARG A 45 7.40 -20.85 -13.48
N ARG A 46 7.12 -20.00 -14.47
CA ARG A 46 7.45 -20.22 -15.88
C ARG A 46 7.79 -18.89 -16.53
N ASN A 47 8.78 -18.91 -17.44
CA ASN A 47 9.12 -17.82 -18.35
C ASN A 47 9.38 -16.45 -17.66
N PRO A 48 10.40 -16.32 -16.82
CA PRO A 48 11.36 -17.32 -16.31
C PRO A 48 10.81 -18.12 -15.12
N ARG A 49 11.45 -19.23 -14.79
CA ARG A 49 11.20 -19.94 -13.52
C ARG A 49 12.01 -19.29 -12.40
N VAL A 50 11.34 -18.60 -11.52
CA VAL A 50 11.94 -18.04 -10.31
C VAL A 50 12.09 -19.13 -9.25
N ARG A 51 13.21 -19.12 -8.56
CA ARG A 51 13.49 -19.95 -7.38
C ARG A 51 13.86 -19.06 -6.22
N ILE A 52 13.31 -19.33 -5.06
CA ILE A 52 13.66 -18.69 -3.80
C ILE A 52 14.20 -19.75 -2.84
N GLU A 53 15.16 -19.38 -2.03
CA GLU A 53 15.61 -20.20 -0.93
C GLU A 53 14.72 -19.97 0.28
N PRO A 54 14.28 -21.05 0.98
CA PRO A 54 13.47 -20.89 2.17
C PRO A 54 14.28 -20.26 3.30
N VAL A 55 13.68 -19.33 4.02
CA VAL A 55 14.23 -18.75 5.25
C VAL A 55 13.81 -19.59 6.48
N PHE A 56 12.68 -20.28 6.37
CA PHE A 56 12.15 -21.20 7.41
C PHE A 56 12.17 -22.63 6.90
N TYR A 57 12.93 -23.48 7.56
CA TYR A 57 13.05 -24.89 7.24
C TYR A 57 12.13 -25.73 8.12
N GLY A 58 11.76 -26.94 7.68
CA GLY A 58 10.92 -27.88 8.43
C GLY A 58 10.09 -28.80 7.53
N GLY A 59 8.81 -28.94 7.80
CA GLY A 59 7.90 -29.92 7.20
C GLY A 59 7.54 -29.75 5.72
N GLY A 60 8.23 -28.92 4.96
CA GLY A 60 8.08 -28.79 3.50
C GLY A 60 6.79 -28.10 3.03
N HIS A 61 6.09 -27.39 3.91
CA HIS A 61 4.89 -26.63 3.56
C HIS A 61 5.21 -25.56 2.48
N GLU A 62 4.19 -25.09 1.79
CA GLU A 62 4.32 -24.13 0.68
C GLU A 62 5.37 -24.59 -0.37
N ARG A 63 5.35 -25.90 -0.68
CA ARG A 63 6.29 -26.54 -1.63
C ARG A 63 7.75 -26.39 -1.23
N GLY A 64 8.03 -26.38 0.05
CA GLY A 64 9.37 -26.20 0.60
C GLY A 64 9.84 -24.74 0.69
N MET A 65 9.09 -23.79 0.19
CA MET A 65 9.49 -22.38 0.21
C MET A 65 9.28 -21.70 1.57
N ARG A 66 8.32 -22.17 2.36
CA ARG A 66 8.04 -21.66 3.71
C ARG A 66 7.43 -22.76 4.56
N SER A 67 8.22 -23.33 5.44
CA SER A 67 7.77 -24.36 6.36
C SER A 67 7.05 -23.79 7.58
N GLY A 68 6.25 -24.62 8.23
CA GLY A 68 5.43 -24.30 9.39
C GLY A 68 3.95 -24.55 9.12
N THR A 69 3.23 -24.99 10.16
CA THR A 69 1.79 -25.25 10.07
C THR A 69 1.06 -24.02 9.50
N LEU A 70 0.19 -24.27 8.52
CA LEU A 70 -0.54 -23.21 7.84
C LEU A 70 -1.58 -22.57 8.75
N ASN A 71 -1.67 -21.25 8.73
CA ASN A 71 -2.75 -20.50 9.37
C ASN A 71 -4.03 -20.59 8.51
N VAL A 72 -4.69 -21.73 8.52
CA VAL A 72 -5.85 -22.00 7.66
C VAL A 72 -6.96 -20.95 7.82
N PRO A 73 -7.39 -20.57 9.05
CA PRO A 73 -8.39 -19.52 9.22
C PRO A 73 -7.99 -18.19 8.61
N GLY A 74 -6.73 -17.76 8.79
CA GLY A 74 -6.20 -16.54 8.20
C GLY A 74 -6.17 -16.59 6.68
N ILE A 75 -5.75 -17.73 6.10
CA ILE A 75 -5.69 -17.91 4.64
C ILE A 75 -7.09 -17.87 4.03
N VAL A 76 -8.07 -18.55 4.62
CA VAL A 76 -9.46 -18.53 4.15
C VAL A 76 -10.06 -17.12 4.27
N GLY A 77 -9.82 -16.42 5.39
CA GLY A 77 -10.23 -15.04 5.58
C GLY A 77 -9.59 -14.08 4.57
N MET A 78 -8.30 -14.27 4.25
CA MET A 78 -7.61 -13.51 3.21
C MET A 78 -8.22 -13.75 1.83
N ALA A 79 -8.49 -14.99 1.47
CA ALA A 79 -9.09 -15.35 0.19
C ALA A 79 -10.48 -14.71 0.04
N LYS A 80 -11.30 -14.74 1.09
CA LYS A 80 -12.63 -14.11 1.07
C LYS A 80 -12.56 -12.57 0.99
N ALA A 81 -11.64 -11.96 1.71
CA ALA A 81 -11.40 -10.52 1.60
C ALA A 81 -10.99 -10.12 0.18
N PHE A 82 -10.10 -10.89 -0.44
CA PHE A 82 -9.66 -10.64 -1.82
C PHE A 82 -10.81 -10.79 -2.82
N GLU A 83 -11.65 -11.82 -2.67
CA GLU A 83 -12.86 -12.02 -3.50
C GLU A 83 -13.79 -10.80 -3.43
N ILE A 84 -14.05 -10.28 -2.23
CA ILE A 84 -14.88 -9.08 -2.02
C ILE A 84 -14.24 -7.87 -2.70
N CYS A 85 -12.95 -7.64 -2.47
CA CYS A 85 -12.22 -6.54 -3.12
C CYS A 85 -12.30 -6.59 -4.64
N LEU A 86 -12.19 -7.79 -5.26
CA LEU A 86 -12.32 -7.92 -6.71
C LEU A 86 -13.73 -7.60 -7.22
N THR A 87 -14.75 -7.96 -6.45
CA THR A 87 -16.16 -7.68 -6.80
C THR A 87 -16.44 -6.17 -6.76
N ASP A 88 -15.96 -5.48 -5.74
CA ASP A 88 -16.30 -4.08 -5.45
C ASP A 88 -15.28 -3.09 -6.02
N ARG A 89 -14.15 -3.59 -6.57
CA ARG A 89 -12.99 -2.78 -7.00
C ARG A 89 -13.35 -1.57 -7.83
N ASP A 90 -14.10 -1.75 -8.91
CA ASP A 90 -14.34 -0.67 -9.87
C ASP A 90 -15.24 0.44 -9.26
N ALA A 91 -16.25 0.04 -8.49
CA ALA A 91 -17.11 0.98 -7.79
C ALA A 91 -16.34 1.73 -6.69
N ASP A 92 -15.53 1.03 -5.91
CA ASP A 92 -14.69 1.64 -4.89
C ASP A 92 -13.61 2.53 -5.48
N HIS A 93 -12.97 2.12 -6.57
CA HIS A 93 -11.97 2.93 -7.27
C HIS A 93 -12.56 4.28 -7.72
N GLN A 94 -13.74 4.26 -8.36
CA GLN A 94 -14.43 5.49 -8.78
C GLN A 94 -14.81 6.38 -7.60
N ARG A 95 -15.41 5.80 -6.58
CA ARG A 95 -15.85 6.53 -5.38
C ARG A 95 -14.68 7.17 -4.63
N ILE A 96 -13.61 6.41 -4.40
CA ILE A 96 -12.43 6.87 -3.65
C ILE A 96 -11.66 7.93 -4.45
N THR A 97 -11.53 7.75 -5.78
CA THR A 97 -10.93 8.75 -6.67
C THR A 97 -11.70 10.06 -6.59
N ALA A 98 -13.03 10.03 -6.70
CA ALA A 98 -13.85 11.24 -6.62
C ALA A 98 -13.72 11.97 -5.26
N LEU A 99 -13.66 11.23 -4.16
CA LEU A 99 -13.44 11.80 -2.83
C LEU A 99 -12.05 12.43 -2.69
N ARG A 100 -11.01 11.76 -3.16
CA ARG A 100 -9.63 12.26 -3.18
C ARG A 100 -9.51 13.56 -3.99
N ASP A 101 -10.05 13.55 -5.19
CA ASP A 101 -9.96 14.68 -6.11
C ASP A 101 -10.78 15.88 -5.58
N SER A 102 -11.94 15.61 -4.98
CA SER A 102 -12.72 16.63 -4.30
C SER A 102 -11.96 17.26 -3.12
N LEU A 103 -11.30 16.43 -2.29
CA LEU A 103 -10.47 16.93 -1.19
C LEU A 103 -9.31 17.80 -1.71
N GLN A 104 -8.59 17.32 -2.74
CA GLN A 104 -7.50 18.07 -3.35
C GLN A 104 -7.98 19.41 -3.90
N ALA A 105 -9.09 19.44 -4.62
CA ALA A 105 -9.66 20.64 -5.20
C ALA A 105 -10.11 21.67 -4.13
N GLN A 106 -10.75 21.20 -3.06
CA GLN A 106 -11.17 22.06 -1.95
C GLN A 106 -9.97 22.68 -1.23
N LEU A 107 -8.94 21.86 -0.93
CA LEU A 107 -7.72 22.39 -0.32
C LEU A 107 -7.03 23.42 -1.20
N ALA A 108 -6.93 23.17 -2.50
CA ALA A 108 -6.32 24.09 -3.45
C ALA A 108 -7.12 25.40 -3.64
N ALA A 109 -8.44 25.38 -3.44
CA ALA A 109 -9.28 26.55 -3.52
C ALA A 109 -9.19 27.46 -2.28
N GLU A 110 -8.99 26.86 -1.11
CA GLU A 110 -9.03 27.58 0.18
C GLU A 110 -7.63 27.98 0.68
N LEU A 111 -6.59 27.24 0.26
CA LEU A 111 -5.24 27.40 0.80
C LEU A 111 -4.23 27.74 -0.29
N THR A 112 -3.27 28.61 0.06
CA THR A 112 -2.12 28.94 -0.78
C THR A 112 -0.89 28.13 -0.35
N HIS A 113 0.12 28.08 -1.21
CA HIS A 113 1.40 27.41 -0.91
C HIS A 113 1.27 25.91 -0.64
N LEU A 114 0.44 25.23 -1.42
CA LEU A 114 0.31 23.80 -1.45
C LEU A 114 1.16 23.19 -2.59
N THR A 115 1.73 22.03 -2.35
CA THR A 115 2.37 21.22 -3.39
C THR A 115 1.85 19.80 -3.29
N VAL A 116 1.28 19.27 -4.39
CA VAL A 116 0.94 17.85 -4.49
C VAL A 116 2.21 17.08 -4.84
N ASN A 117 2.56 16.11 -4.03
CA ASN A 117 3.75 15.29 -4.21
C ASN A 117 3.41 14.00 -4.98
N GLY A 118 4.28 13.64 -5.93
CA GLY A 118 4.13 12.46 -6.77
C GLY A 118 3.43 12.73 -8.09
N ASP A 119 3.16 11.66 -8.83
CA ASP A 119 2.45 11.72 -10.10
C ASP A 119 0.94 11.78 -9.85
N GLU A 120 0.29 12.82 -10.35
CA GLU A 120 -1.16 13.01 -10.17
C GLU A 120 -2.00 12.06 -11.05
N ASN A 121 -1.45 11.55 -12.13
CA ASN A 121 -2.14 10.68 -13.08
C ASN A 121 -1.90 9.19 -12.77
N ASN A 122 -0.70 8.84 -12.28
CA ASN A 122 -0.28 7.46 -12.03
C ASN A 122 -0.12 7.20 -10.53
N ARG A 123 -1.20 7.23 -9.78
CA ARG A 123 -1.24 6.99 -8.32
C ARG A 123 -2.43 6.11 -7.94
N LEU A 124 -2.33 5.44 -6.81
CA LEU A 124 -3.46 4.70 -6.25
C LEU A 124 -4.65 5.64 -5.98
N ALA A 125 -5.86 5.16 -6.19
CA ALA A 125 -7.09 5.93 -5.96
C ALA A 125 -7.14 6.58 -4.56
N CYS A 126 -6.65 5.87 -3.54
CA CYS A 126 -6.63 6.33 -2.14
C CYS A 126 -5.38 7.14 -1.76
N SER A 127 -4.46 7.43 -2.70
CA SER A 127 -3.21 8.11 -2.38
C SER A 127 -3.29 9.60 -2.73
N LEU A 128 -3.11 10.44 -1.70
CA LEU A 128 -2.94 11.88 -1.83
C LEU A 128 -1.85 12.32 -0.85
N ASN A 129 -0.80 12.94 -1.35
CA ASN A 129 0.25 13.51 -0.52
C ASN A 129 0.40 14.99 -0.86
N ILE A 130 0.25 15.85 0.14
CA ILE A 130 0.30 17.31 -0.02
C ILE A 130 1.27 17.89 1.00
N SER A 131 2.19 18.71 0.54
CA SER A 131 3.03 19.56 1.38
C SER A 131 2.36 20.91 1.58
N PHE A 132 2.35 21.37 2.82
CA PHE A 132 1.88 22.70 3.22
C PHE A 132 3.09 23.53 3.62
N ALA A 133 3.46 24.52 2.84
CA ALA A 133 4.60 25.37 3.17
C ALA A 133 4.31 26.26 4.39
N PHE A 134 5.35 26.56 5.16
CA PHE A 134 5.30 27.46 6.32
C PHE A 134 4.46 26.95 7.49
N VAL A 135 4.13 25.68 7.53
CA VAL A 135 3.40 25.06 8.63
C VAL A 135 4.23 23.91 9.21
N GLU A 136 4.47 23.97 10.49
CA GLU A 136 5.14 22.91 11.22
C GLU A 136 4.17 21.73 11.43
N GLY A 137 4.64 20.49 11.14
CA GLY A 137 3.78 19.30 11.05
C GLY A 137 3.09 18.93 12.36
N GLU A 138 3.77 19.04 13.52
CA GLU A 138 3.17 18.74 14.82
C GLU A 138 2.08 19.75 15.17
N SER A 139 2.32 21.03 14.91
CA SER A 139 1.35 22.10 15.14
C SER A 139 0.09 21.89 14.28
N MET A 140 0.27 21.46 13.02
CA MET A 140 -0.84 21.11 12.14
C MET A 140 -1.64 19.91 12.68
N LEU A 141 -0.98 18.86 13.14
CA LEU A 141 -1.65 17.70 13.74
C LEU A 141 -2.46 18.07 14.99
N MET A 142 -1.89 18.91 15.87
CA MET A 142 -2.58 19.40 17.06
C MET A 142 -3.80 20.26 16.74
N GLY A 143 -3.73 21.03 15.64
CA GLY A 143 -4.83 21.87 15.19
C GLY A 143 -6.03 21.11 14.61
N MET A 144 -5.83 19.86 14.15
CA MET A 144 -6.86 19.03 13.52
C MET A 144 -7.64 18.18 14.54
N SER A 145 -8.13 18.78 15.62
CA SER A 145 -8.78 18.06 16.73
C SER A 145 -10.05 17.27 16.34
N GLY A 146 -10.67 17.58 15.20
CA GLY A 146 -11.86 16.89 14.68
C GLY A 146 -11.56 15.71 13.76
N ILE A 147 -10.30 15.41 13.46
CA ILE A 147 -9.88 14.38 12.51
C ILE A 147 -8.88 13.45 13.18
N ALA A 148 -9.12 12.15 13.10
CA ALA A 148 -8.17 11.15 13.60
C ALA A 148 -7.01 10.97 12.60
N VAL A 149 -5.86 11.51 12.93
CA VAL A 149 -4.64 11.47 12.13
C VAL A 149 -3.46 11.00 12.99
N SER A 150 -2.38 10.59 12.35
CA SER A 150 -1.13 10.22 13.02
C SER A 150 0.08 10.80 12.27
N SER A 151 1.17 11.01 12.98
CA SER A 151 2.44 11.40 12.40
C SER A 151 3.12 10.21 11.69
N GLY A 152 3.74 10.47 10.53
CA GLY A 152 4.59 9.52 9.81
C GLY A 152 3.87 8.28 9.26
N SER A 153 4.67 7.36 8.71
CA SER A 153 4.17 6.01 8.39
C SER A 153 4.07 5.18 9.67
N ALA A 154 3.16 4.20 9.70
CA ALA A 154 2.98 3.32 10.86
C ALA A 154 4.28 2.60 11.32
N CYS A 155 5.24 2.45 10.42
CA CYS A 155 6.53 1.79 10.68
C CYS A 155 7.62 2.75 11.18
N THR A 156 7.47 4.07 10.98
CA THR A 156 8.46 5.10 11.35
C THR A 156 7.90 6.19 12.24
N SER A 157 6.74 5.95 12.85
CA SER A 157 6.03 6.92 13.71
C SER A 157 6.83 7.37 14.95
N ALA A 158 7.96 6.74 15.25
CA ALA A 158 8.83 7.11 16.36
C ALA A 158 9.93 8.13 15.99
N SER A 159 10.08 8.50 14.69
CA SER A 159 11.06 9.49 14.29
C SER A 159 10.37 10.78 13.83
N LEU A 160 10.87 11.92 14.31
CA LEU A 160 10.46 13.26 13.89
C LEU A 160 11.09 13.67 12.55
N GLU A 161 11.85 12.77 11.92
CA GLU A 161 12.52 13.08 10.67
C GLU A 161 11.55 13.05 9.47
N PRO A 162 11.72 13.96 8.49
CA PRO A 162 10.99 13.93 7.23
C PRO A 162 11.13 12.60 6.51
N SER A 163 10.09 12.21 5.78
CA SER A 163 10.09 10.94 5.01
C SER A 163 11.28 10.88 4.05
N TYR A 164 12.11 9.85 4.18
CA TYR A 164 13.21 9.61 3.23
C TYR A 164 12.72 9.42 1.79
N VAL A 165 11.47 9.00 1.60
CA VAL A 165 10.85 8.88 0.27
C VAL A 165 10.62 10.28 -0.32
N LEU A 166 10.07 11.20 0.44
CA LEU A 166 9.85 12.59 -0.02
C LEU A 166 11.18 13.28 -0.31
N ARG A 167 12.20 13.08 0.54
CA ARG A 167 13.56 13.58 0.26
C ARG A 167 14.13 13.03 -1.04
N ALA A 168 13.96 11.72 -1.31
CA ALA A 168 14.40 11.10 -2.55
C ALA A 168 13.64 11.63 -3.79
N MET A 169 12.43 12.12 -3.61
CA MET A 169 11.62 12.78 -4.65
C MET A 169 11.98 14.27 -4.83
N GLY A 170 12.91 14.81 -4.03
CA GLY A 170 13.33 16.22 -4.11
C GLY A 170 12.42 17.18 -3.32
N VAL A 171 11.56 16.66 -2.47
CA VAL A 171 10.80 17.52 -1.53
C VAL A 171 11.77 17.94 -0.41
N GLY A 172 11.99 19.24 -0.28
CA GLY A 172 12.84 19.82 0.78
C GLY A 172 12.26 19.67 2.18
N ASP A 173 13.07 19.97 3.18
CA ASP A 173 12.65 20.01 4.59
C ASP A 173 11.73 21.21 4.85
#